data_a0bbfe2161dd33b2bc33b9f8483f6968
#
_entry.id   a0bbfe2161dd33b2bc33b9f8483f6968
#
_cell.length_a   1.000
_cell.length_b   1.000
_cell.length_c   1.000
_cell.angle_alpha   90.00
_cell.angle_beta   90.00
_cell.angle_gamma   90.00
#
_symmetry.space_group_name_H-M   'P 1'
#
loop_
_entity.id
_entity.type
_entity.pdbx_description
1 polymer ?
#
loop_
_entity_poly.entity_id
_entity_poly.type
_entity_poly.pdbx_seq_one_letter_code
_entity_poly.pdbx_strand_id
1 'polypeptide(L)'
;MKHMKRFSASVVALALTTFGLTGVAPAQAANKTDLVLGVVAEVTTWDPIGANIGHYIPYYQAVYDNLILRTPDGKYKANLATKWQVADDSKSMTIDLRTGVKFSDGAKFDAAAAKANLDSYIAGVGPYTAKLSGTTVSVVDSDTIKLTMANPNPEIVYWLATTGSFMASPNVLKTAGLKTKPVGSGPYTLESATVGSQYVFKATPGYWDKSKQKFSKITFKFLSDNTARLNALLGGQVDAAYLTAATVQVAKSKGKTVTADARAVDYKGLVLFDRAGNKNPALGKLEVRQALNYAIDRKALARAVEVNAQPTTQIFSPNGTAYSKSLDSYYSYNPTKAKELMAKAGYADGFTLNLNNWAETNLNALVEGYLKAINVKVNWVQDTNWYANAKGGKFEAIIMQIFQGTDLVTAETAVAKDGGWNNLKYESSAMKKAWAVLSQTGTANQVKVQTANMNRIAVEEAWFVPFYRVLHYVGTSNRVKATVQAQNAVPYLYNYAPTGK
;
A
#
# COMPACT_ATOMS: atom_id res chain seq x y z
N MET A 1 -68.95 -0.44 -66.45
CA MET A 1 -69.28 -1.68 -65.80
C MET A 1 -68.13 -1.94 -64.78
N LYS A 2 -68.48 -1.91 -63.54
CA LYS A 2 -67.53 -1.72 -62.40
C LYS A 2 -67.16 -3.06 -61.82
N HIS A 3 -65.90 -3.36 -61.73
CA HIS A 3 -65.39 -4.46 -60.93
C HIS A 3 -64.84 -3.92 -59.59
N MET A 4 -65.49 -4.27 -58.52
CA MET A 4 -65.14 -3.99 -57.13
C MET A 4 -64.19 -5.10 -56.64
N LYS A 5 -62.93 -4.76 -56.37
CA LYS A 5 -61.99 -5.71 -55.75
C LYS A 5 -62.04 -5.55 -54.22
N ARG A 6 -62.36 -6.65 -53.56
CA ARG A 6 -62.38 -6.78 -52.13
C ARG A 6 -60.92 -6.78 -51.60
N PHE A 7 -60.64 -5.91 -50.66
CA PHE A 7 -59.38 -5.95 -49.87
C PHE A 7 -59.56 -6.85 -48.65
N SER A 8 -58.75 -7.87 -48.57
CA SER A 8 -58.65 -8.75 -47.39
C SER A 8 -57.72 -8.09 -46.37
N ALA A 9 -58.22 -7.84 -45.18
CA ALA A 9 -57.47 -7.36 -44.08
C ALA A 9 -56.68 -8.53 -43.45
N SER A 10 -55.34 -8.50 -43.54
CA SER A 10 -54.48 -9.42 -42.83
C SER A 10 -54.21 -8.85 -41.41
N VAL A 11 -54.69 -9.61 -40.42
CA VAL A 11 -54.42 -9.36 -39.01
C VAL A 11 -52.94 -9.76 -38.73
N VAL A 12 -52.04 -8.78 -38.46
CA VAL A 12 -50.70 -9.04 -37.96
C VAL A 12 -50.81 -9.21 -36.44
N ALA A 13 -50.65 -10.44 -35.98
CA ALA A 13 -50.53 -10.74 -34.57
C ALA A 13 -49.16 -10.24 -34.06
N LEU A 14 -49.16 -9.18 -33.24
CA LEU A 14 -47.98 -8.65 -32.56
C LEU A 14 -47.64 -9.59 -31.38
N ALA A 15 -46.62 -10.42 -31.54
CA ALA A 15 -46.10 -11.22 -30.45
C ALA A 15 -45.37 -10.29 -29.44
N LEU A 16 -45.99 -10.02 -28.32
CA LEU A 16 -45.37 -9.39 -27.17
C LEU A 16 -44.36 -10.40 -26.56
N THR A 17 -43.10 -10.26 -26.91
CA THR A 17 -42.00 -10.89 -26.14
C THR A 17 -41.92 -10.21 -24.80
N THR A 18 -42.43 -10.87 -23.76
CA THR A 18 -42.17 -10.49 -22.37
C THR A 18 -40.69 -10.66 -22.10
N PHE A 19 -39.94 -9.55 -22.04
CA PHE A 19 -38.62 -9.51 -21.43
C PHE A 19 -38.83 -9.92 -19.98
N GLY A 20 -38.43 -11.15 -19.65
CA GLY A 20 -38.34 -11.60 -18.27
C GLY A 20 -37.39 -10.67 -17.52
N LEU A 21 -37.92 -9.88 -16.60
CA LEU A 21 -37.16 -9.29 -15.50
C LEU A 21 -36.48 -10.48 -14.81
N THR A 22 -35.18 -10.67 -15.12
CA THR A 22 -34.34 -11.52 -14.29
C THR A 22 -34.31 -10.86 -12.92
N GLY A 23 -35.12 -11.39 -12.02
CA GLY A 23 -35.17 -10.93 -10.66
C GLY A 23 -33.73 -10.94 -10.10
N VAL A 24 -33.25 -9.78 -9.70
CA VAL A 24 -32.09 -9.67 -8.84
C VAL A 24 -32.43 -10.51 -7.61
N ALA A 25 -31.82 -11.69 -7.50
CA ALA A 25 -32.01 -12.54 -6.34
C ALA A 25 -31.74 -11.67 -5.10
N PRO A 26 -32.65 -11.68 -4.10
CA PRO A 26 -32.44 -10.90 -2.89
C PRO A 26 -31.09 -11.31 -2.30
N ALA A 27 -30.27 -10.31 -1.96
CA ALA A 27 -28.97 -10.55 -1.33
C ALA A 27 -29.24 -11.43 -0.10
N GLN A 28 -28.75 -12.66 -0.14
CA GLN A 28 -28.93 -13.63 0.93
C GLN A 28 -28.39 -13.00 2.21
N ALA A 29 -29.21 -12.79 3.22
CA ALA A 29 -28.81 -12.19 4.48
C ALA A 29 -27.62 -12.99 5.03
N ALA A 30 -26.42 -12.36 5.04
CA ALA A 30 -25.22 -13.03 5.48
C ALA A 30 -25.41 -13.52 6.92
N ASN A 31 -25.04 -14.76 7.17
CA ASN A 31 -25.10 -15.33 8.50
C ASN A 31 -24.33 -14.43 9.47
N LYS A 32 -24.79 -14.25 10.73
CA LYS A 32 -24.15 -13.34 11.72
C LYS A 32 -22.64 -13.63 11.94
N THR A 33 -22.19 -14.80 11.54
CA THR A 33 -20.80 -15.29 11.68
C THR A 33 -19.94 -15.09 10.43
N ASP A 34 -20.47 -14.53 9.33
CA ASP A 34 -19.74 -14.33 8.08
C ASP A 34 -19.25 -12.88 7.95
N LEU A 35 -18.12 -12.71 7.25
CA LEU A 35 -17.52 -11.40 6.90
C LEU A 35 -17.42 -11.29 5.39
N VAL A 36 -17.98 -10.23 4.82
CA VAL A 36 -17.84 -9.90 3.40
C VAL A 36 -17.09 -8.57 3.25
N LEU A 37 -15.93 -8.60 2.61
CA LEU A 37 -15.09 -7.42 2.38
C LEU A 37 -15.14 -6.98 0.91
N GLY A 38 -15.42 -5.70 0.67
CA GLY A 38 -15.25 -5.05 -0.63
C GLY A 38 -13.81 -4.59 -0.81
N VAL A 39 -13.05 -5.23 -1.69
CA VAL A 39 -11.61 -5.01 -1.87
C VAL A 39 -11.30 -4.40 -3.25
N VAL A 40 -10.18 -3.67 -3.35
CA VAL A 40 -9.77 -2.94 -4.57
C VAL A 40 -8.75 -3.69 -5.41
N ALA A 41 -8.14 -4.73 -4.86
CA ALA A 41 -7.08 -5.49 -5.51
C ALA A 41 -7.29 -6.98 -5.28
N GLU A 42 -6.74 -7.79 -6.18
CA GLU A 42 -6.76 -9.25 -6.12
C GLU A 42 -5.33 -9.79 -6.01
N VAL A 43 -5.18 -10.93 -5.35
CA VAL A 43 -3.91 -11.64 -5.37
C VAL A 43 -3.66 -12.23 -6.76
N THR A 44 -2.42 -12.09 -7.24
CA THR A 44 -1.97 -12.65 -8.51
C THR A 44 -1.35 -14.04 -8.35
N THR A 45 -0.98 -14.38 -7.13
CA THR A 45 -0.40 -15.68 -6.76
C THR A 45 -0.60 -15.93 -5.27
N TRP A 46 -0.71 -17.18 -4.88
CA TRP A 46 -0.73 -17.59 -3.47
C TRP A 46 0.66 -18.01 -2.95
N ASP A 47 1.66 -18.07 -3.83
CA ASP A 47 3.03 -18.32 -3.39
C ASP A 47 3.50 -17.15 -2.49
N PRO A 48 3.95 -17.42 -1.25
CA PRO A 48 4.47 -16.40 -0.35
C PRO A 48 5.57 -15.51 -0.93
N ILE A 49 6.34 -15.99 -1.89
CA ILE A 49 7.37 -15.23 -2.60
C ILE A 49 6.75 -14.00 -3.31
N GLY A 50 5.53 -14.15 -3.84
CA GLY A 50 4.79 -13.06 -4.50
C GLY A 50 3.99 -12.16 -3.56
N ALA A 51 4.08 -12.37 -2.25
CA ALA A 51 3.32 -11.58 -1.29
C ALA A 51 3.64 -10.09 -1.38
N ASN A 52 2.58 -9.26 -1.35
CA ASN A 52 2.68 -7.82 -1.39
C ASN A 52 2.03 -7.19 -0.14
N ILE A 53 2.42 -5.96 0.18
CA ILE A 53 1.89 -5.16 1.30
C ILE A 53 0.59 -4.44 0.90
N GLY A 54 0.05 -3.62 1.79
CA GLY A 54 -1.15 -2.81 1.53
C GLY A 54 -2.41 -3.66 1.42
N HIS A 55 -3.06 -3.58 0.29
CA HIS A 55 -4.35 -4.25 0.04
C HIS A 55 -4.27 -5.79 -0.02
N TYR A 56 -3.08 -6.36 -0.17
CA TYR A 56 -2.89 -7.80 -0.39
C TYR A 56 -2.70 -8.60 0.90
N ILE A 57 -2.15 -7.99 1.97
CA ILE A 57 -1.86 -8.67 3.25
C ILE A 57 -3.05 -9.47 3.80
N PRO A 58 -4.31 -8.95 3.81
CA PRO A 58 -5.44 -9.70 4.36
C PRO A 58 -5.71 -11.05 3.68
N TYR A 59 -5.42 -11.16 2.39
CA TYR A 59 -5.56 -12.42 1.64
C TYR A 59 -4.57 -13.48 2.15
N TYR A 60 -3.29 -13.11 2.26
CA TYR A 60 -2.26 -14.02 2.77
C TYR A 60 -2.52 -14.38 4.22
N GLN A 61 -2.96 -13.43 5.05
CA GLN A 61 -3.33 -13.67 6.46
C GLN A 61 -4.53 -14.62 6.64
N ALA A 62 -5.36 -14.80 5.61
CA ALA A 62 -6.41 -15.79 5.67
C ALA A 62 -5.84 -17.21 5.68
N VAL A 63 -4.82 -17.49 4.86
CA VAL A 63 -4.34 -18.84 4.59
C VAL A 63 -2.97 -19.15 5.21
N TYR A 64 -2.21 -18.13 5.64
CA TYR A 64 -0.88 -18.28 6.22
C TYR A 64 -0.76 -17.52 7.53
N ASP A 65 -0.03 -18.08 8.47
CA ASP A 65 0.51 -17.32 9.60
C ASP A 65 1.92 -16.81 9.26
N ASN A 66 2.25 -15.63 9.82
CA ASN A 66 3.62 -15.15 9.90
C ASN A 66 4.32 -15.70 11.16
N LEU A 67 5.66 -15.64 11.20
CA LEU A 67 6.40 -15.87 12.44
C LEU A 67 6.03 -14.84 13.51
N ILE A 68 5.99 -13.58 13.15
CA ILE A 68 5.71 -12.47 14.06
C ILE A 68 4.44 -11.76 13.57
N LEU A 69 3.60 -11.28 14.48
CA LEU A 69 2.39 -10.55 14.14
C LEU A 69 2.57 -9.05 14.42
N ARG A 70 2.11 -8.20 13.49
CA ARG A 70 1.98 -6.75 13.73
C ARG A 70 0.62 -6.42 14.35
N THR A 71 0.64 -5.68 15.46
CA THR A 71 -0.59 -5.14 16.08
C THR A 71 -1.11 -3.92 15.32
N PRO A 72 -2.39 -3.51 15.53
CA PRO A 72 -2.96 -2.34 14.85
C PRO A 72 -2.16 -1.04 15.04
N ASP A 73 -1.50 -0.86 16.18
CA ASP A 73 -0.64 0.28 16.48
C ASP A 73 0.79 0.15 15.92
N GLY A 74 1.07 -0.94 15.18
CA GLY A 74 2.35 -1.17 14.51
C GLY A 74 3.42 -1.88 15.32
N LYS A 75 3.14 -2.25 16.59
CA LYS A 75 4.04 -3.03 17.42
C LYS A 75 4.07 -4.50 17.00
N TYR A 76 5.01 -5.24 17.54
CA TYR A 76 5.18 -6.67 17.24
C TYR A 76 4.77 -7.53 18.43
N LYS A 77 4.16 -8.67 18.14
CA LYS A 77 3.81 -9.69 19.15
C LYS A 77 4.04 -11.10 18.63
N ALA A 78 4.13 -12.03 19.58
CA ALA A 78 4.27 -13.46 19.30
C ALA A 78 3.14 -14.00 18.40
N ASN A 79 3.51 -14.90 17.51
CA ASN A 79 2.61 -15.65 16.63
C ASN A 79 3.13 -17.09 16.49
N LEU A 80 3.63 -17.50 15.32
CA LEU A 80 4.36 -18.78 15.20
C LEU A 80 5.73 -18.72 15.89
N ALA A 81 6.37 -17.54 15.94
CA ALA A 81 7.45 -17.26 16.88
C ALA A 81 6.87 -16.94 18.26
N THR A 82 7.34 -17.62 19.30
CA THR A 82 6.96 -17.36 20.70
C THR A 82 7.87 -16.31 21.34
N LYS A 83 9.13 -16.27 20.90
CA LYS A 83 10.16 -15.34 21.34
C LYS A 83 11.16 -15.12 20.21
N TRP A 84 11.82 -13.97 20.21
CA TRP A 84 12.94 -13.71 19.32
C TRP A 84 13.91 -12.70 19.93
N GLN A 85 15.14 -12.74 19.48
CA GLN A 85 16.19 -11.80 19.87
C GLN A 85 17.02 -11.43 18.66
N VAL A 86 17.09 -10.15 18.35
CA VAL A 86 17.99 -9.57 17.33
C VAL A 86 19.26 -9.16 18.01
N ALA A 87 20.42 -9.49 17.44
CA ALA A 87 21.71 -9.03 17.94
C ALA A 87 21.85 -7.51 17.76
N ASP A 88 22.66 -6.87 18.61
CA ASP A 88 22.85 -5.42 18.61
C ASP A 88 23.39 -4.86 17.28
N ASP A 89 24.18 -5.65 16.57
CA ASP A 89 24.71 -5.33 15.24
C ASP A 89 23.71 -5.56 14.11
N SER A 90 22.49 -6.05 14.42
CA SER A 90 21.46 -6.42 13.46
C SER A 90 21.90 -7.46 12.40
N LYS A 91 22.93 -8.26 12.68
CA LYS A 91 23.44 -9.30 11.77
C LYS A 91 23.01 -10.71 12.13
N SER A 92 22.33 -10.92 13.25
CA SER A 92 21.72 -12.19 13.56
C SER A 92 20.44 -12.05 14.36
N MET A 93 19.56 -13.07 14.25
CA MET A 93 18.32 -13.17 15.00
C MET A 93 18.06 -14.62 15.35
N THR A 94 17.81 -14.90 16.63
CA THR A 94 17.36 -16.21 17.10
C THR A 94 15.85 -16.16 17.33
N ILE A 95 15.14 -17.22 16.95
CA ILE A 95 13.67 -17.30 17.00
C ILE A 95 13.26 -18.63 17.60
N ASP A 96 12.54 -18.61 18.72
CA ASP A 96 11.89 -19.76 19.33
C ASP A 96 10.50 -19.92 18.71
N LEU A 97 10.18 -21.11 18.23
CA LEU A 97 8.96 -21.41 17.48
C LEU A 97 7.89 -22.06 18.36
N ARG A 98 6.66 -21.90 17.97
CA ARG A 98 5.51 -22.55 18.59
C ARG A 98 5.45 -24.01 18.21
N THR A 99 5.30 -24.88 19.20
CA THR A 99 5.12 -26.32 19.01
C THR A 99 3.63 -26.68 18.88
N GLY A 100 3.34 -27.85 18.32
CA GLY A 100 1.98 -28.39 18.18
C GLY A 100 1.14 -27.77 17.06
N VAL A 101 1.68 -26.84 16.28
CA VAL A 101 1.00 -26.23 15.12
C VAL A 101 1.02 -27.18 13.93
N LYS A 102 -0.09 -27.23 13.18
CA LYS A 102 -0.21 -27.99 11.93
C LYS A 102 -0.66 -27.09 10.79
N PHE A 103 -0.17 -27.41 9.61
CA PHE A 103 -0.71 -26.86 8.36
C PHE A 103 -2.09 -27.46 8.06
N SER A 104 -2.84 -26.85 7.15
CA SER A 104 -4.19 -27.30 6.78
C SER A 104 -4.25 -28.69 6.12
N ASP A 105 -3.11 -29.21 5.66
CA ASP A 105 -2.95 -30.57 5.14
C ASP A 105 -2.47 -31.59 6.19
N GLY A 106 -2.32 -31.16 7.45
CA GLY A 106 -1.90 -31.99 8.58
C GLY A 106 -0.38 -32.08 8.80
N ALA A 107 0.45 -31.54 7.90
CA ALA A 107 1.90 -31.46 8.09
C ALA A 107 2.24 -30.64 9.36
N LYS A 108 3.32 -31.00 10.06
CA LYS A 108 3.77 -30.31 11.26
C LYS A 108 4.49 -29.01 10.90
N PHE A 109 4.25 -27.96 11.68
CA PHE A 109 5.10 -26.77 11.71
C PHE A 109 6.19 -26.99 12.78
N ASP A 110 7.45 -26.91 12.38
CA ASP A 110 8.65 -27.02 13.20
C ASP A 110 9.78 -26.18 12.61
N ALA A 111 10.98 -26.26 13.19
CA ALA A 111 12.15 -25.52 12.73
C ALA A 111 12.54 -25.86 11.28
N ALA A 112 12.38 -27.13 10.85
CA ALA A 112 12.65 -27.53 9.47
C ALA A 112 11.67 -26.90 8.48
N ALA A 113 10.38 -26.89 8.81
CA ALA A 113 9.34 -26.25 8.01
C ALA A 113 9.52 -24.72 7.92
N ALA A 114 9.85 -24.06 9.04
CA ALA A 114 10.15 -22.64 9.08
C ALA A 114 11.37 -22.28 8.20
N LYS A 115 12.46 -23.05 8.35
CA LYS A 115 13.65 -22.89 7.50
C LYS A 115 13.32 -23.06 6.02
N ALA A 116 12.59 -24.10 5.64
CA ALA A 116 12.25 -24.36 4.23
C ALA A 116 11.48 -23.19 3.61
N ASN A 117 10.54 -22.58 4.35
CA ASN A 117 9.79 -21.41 3.90
C ASN A 117 10.69 -20.18 3.74
N LEU A 118 11.53 -19.89 4.73
CA LEU A 118 12.45 -18.77 4.69
C LEU A 118 13.49 -18.92 3.57
N ASP A 119 14.08 -20.10 3.41
CA ASP A 119 15.02 -20.37 2.32
C ASP A 119 14.36 -20.18 0.96
N SER A 120 13.13 -20.66 0.79
CA SER A 120 12.35 -20.45 -0.44
C SER A 120 12.11 -18.98 -0.73
N TYR A 121 11.73 -18.19 0.30
CA TYR A 121 11.50 -16.77 0.17
C TYR A 121 12.80 -16.02 -0.19
N ILE A 122 13.91 -16.33 0.49
CA ILE A 122 15.23 -15.70 0.29
C ILE A 122 15.77 -15.98 -1.13
N ALA A 123 15.62 -17.21 -1.62
CA ALA A 123 16.05 -17.60 -2.96
C ALA A 123 15.11 -17.12 -4.09
N GLY A 124 13.90 -16.72 -3.74
CA GLY A 124 12.87 -16.33 -4.70
C GLY A 124 13.05 -14.94 -5.29
N VAL A 125 12.30 -14.67 -6.37
CA VAL A 125 12.21 -13.34 -7.00
C VAL A 125 10.78 -12.83 -6.83
N GLY A 126 10.62 -11.85 -5.95
CA GLY A 126 9.32 -11.26 -5.62
C GLY A 126 9.46 -9.81 -5.18
N PRO A 127 8.32 -9.13 -4.88
CA PRO A 127 8.31 -7.69 -4.59
C PRO A 127 9.22 -7.26 -3.44
N TYR A 128 9.43 -8.14 -2.44
CA TYR A 128 10.18 -7.82 -1.22
C TYR A 128 11.21 -8.87 -0.83
N THR A 129 11.47 -9.89 -1.64
CA THR A 129 12.44 -10.96 -1.33
C THR A 129 13.85 -10.41 -1.13
N ALA A 130 14.21 -9.36 -1.88
CA ALA A 130 15.50 -8.67 -1.74
C ALA A 130 15.74 -8.10 -0.31
N LYS A 131 14.67 -7.91 0.49
CA LYS A 131 14.77 -7.42 1.87
C LYS A 131 15.35 -8.45 2.85
N LEU A 132 15.37 -9.72 2.46
CA LEU A 132 16.02 -10.81 3.18
C LEU A 132 17.25 -11.35 2.44
N SER A 133 17.70 -10.66 1.37
CA SER A 133 18.87 -11.09 0.60
C SER A 133 20.11 -11.16 1.49
N GLY A 134 20.98 -12.16 1.26
CA GLY A 134 22.18 -12.39 2.07
C GLY A 134 21.90 -12.92 3.47
N THR A 135 20.64 -13.35 3.75
CA THR A 135 20.30 -14.04 4.99
C THR A 135 20.42 -15.53 4.82
N THR A 136 21.02 -16.21 5.79
CA THR A 136 21.06 -17.67 5.90
C THR A 136 20.26 -18.11 7.12
N VAL A 137 19.57 -19.26 7.00
CA VAL A 137 18.76 -19.82 8.09
C VAL A 137 19.35 -21.16 8.53
N SER A 138 19.62 -21.30 9.82
CA SER A 138 20.06 -22.57 10.43
C SER A 138 19.03 -23.06 11.45
N VAL A 139 18.84 -24.36 11.51
CA VAL A 139 18.10 -25.04 12.58
C VAL A 139 19.05 -25.19 13.76
N VAL A 140 18.66 -24.72 14.93
CA VAL A 140 19.39 -24.88 16.18
C VAL A 140 18.94 -26.17 16.87
N ASP A 141 17.63 -26.34 16.96
CA ASP A 141 16.96 -27.56 17.45
C ASP A 141 15.56 -27.70 16.82
N SER A 142 14.68 -28.55 17.36
CA SER A 142 13.37 -28.85 16.77
C SER A 142 12.41 -27.65 16.69
N ASP A 143 12.59 -26.66 17.54
CA ASP A 143 11.71 -25.48 17.67
C ASP A 143 12.49 -24.16 17.77
N THR A 144 13.78 -24.15 17.40
CA THR A 144 14.61 -22.95 17.37
C THR A 144 15.34 -22.82 16.04
N ILE A 145 15.24 -21.63 15.42
CA ILE A 145 16.01 -21.28 14.23
C ILE A 145 16.86 -20.03 14.49
N LYS A 146 17.97 -19.93 13.76
CA LYS A 146 18.83 -18.74 13.74
C LYS A 146 18.96 -18.20 12.32
N LEU A 147 18.71 -16.92 12.17
CA LEU A 147 18.98 -16.16 10.96
C LEU A 147 20.33 -15.46 11.11
N THR A 148 21.17 -15.50 10.07
CA THR A 148 22.45 -14.77 10.00
C THR A 148 22.45 -13.95 8.73
N MET A 149 22.60 -12.63 8.84
CA MET A 149 22.56 -11.65 7.77
C MET A 149 23.99 -11.20 7.40
N ALA A 150 24.31 -11.21 6.11
CA ALA A 150 25.61 -10.74 5.60
C ALA A 150 25.86 -9.26 5.92
N ASN A 151 24.79 -8.46 5.86
CA ASN A 151 24.78 -7.04 6.22
C ASN A 151 23.77 -6.78 7.35
N PRO A 152 23.93 -5.73 8.16
CA PRO A 152 22.94 -5.35 9.15
C PRO A 152 21.53 -5.20 8.55
N ASN A 153 20.53 -5.84 9.17
CA ASN A 153 19.13 -5.71 8.77
C ASN A 153 18.26 -5.31 9.97
N PRO A 154 18.22 -4.02 10.33
CA PRO A 154 17.42 -3.54 11.46
C PRO A 154 15.90 -3.65 11.24
N GLU A 155 15.45 -3.89 10.00
CA GLU A 155 14.04 -4.09 9.65
C GLU A 155 13.64 -5.58 9.56
N ILE A 156 14.52 -6.51 9.97
CA ILE A 156 14.25 -7.96 9.86
C ILE A 156 12.92 -8.34 10.53
N VAL A 157 12.61 -7.76 11.70
CA VAL A 157 11.35 -8.02 12.43
C VAL A 157 10.14 -7.51 11.64
N TYR A 158 10.25 -6.32 11.02
CA TYR A 158 9.19 -5.78 10.16
C TYR A 158 8.89 -6.72 8.98
N TRP A 159 9.93 -7.21 8.31
CA TRP A 159 9.76 -8.09 7.15
C TRP A 159 9.20 -9.45 7.54
N LEU A 160 9.64 -10.01 8.67
CA LEU A 160 9.08 -11.26 9.21
C LEU A 160 7.64 -11.09 9.77
N ALA A 161 7.21 -9.88 10.05
CA ALA A 161 5.84 -9.58 10.49
C ALA A 161 4.91 -9.13 9.34
N THR A 162 5.43 -9.07 8.10
CA THR A 162 4.66 -8.67 6.91
C THR A 162 4.72 -9.74 5.83
N THR A 163 5.61 -9.62 4.84
CA THR A 163 5.65 -10.51 3.68
C THR A 163 6.66 -11.65 3.80
N GLY A 164 7.69 -11.50 4.63
CA GLY A 164 8.88 -12.35 4.64
C GLY A 164 8.74 -13.67 5.38
N SER A 165 7.61 -13.96 6.01
CA SER A 165 7.47 -15.19 6.79
C SER A 165 6.06 -15.79 6.77
N PHE A 166 5.33 -15.67 5.69
CA PHE A 166 4.11 -16.45 5.49
C PHE A 166 4.46 -17.91 5.33
N MET A 167 3.90 -18.80 6.19
CA MET A 167 4.25 -20.22 6.27
C MET A 167 3.31 -21.08 5.44
N ALA A 168 3.79 -21.54 4.29
CA ALA A 168 3.16 -22.56 3.47
C ALA A 168 3.59 -23.97 3.91
N SER A 169 2.72 -24.97 3.68
CA SER A 169 3.07 -26.37 3.98
C SER A 169 4.31 -26.82 3.18
N PRO A 170 5.27 -27.51 3.82
CA PRO A 170 6.42 -28.08 3.13
C PRO A 170 6.03 -29.00 1.97
N ASN A 171 4.87 -29.66 2.03
CA ASN A 171 4.37 -30.58 0.99
C ASN A 171 4.09 -29.87 -0.34
N VAL A 172 3.78 -28.56 -0.33
CA VAL A 172 3.43 -27.80 -1.53
C VAL A 172 4.40 -26.68 -1.87
N LEU A 173 5.34 -26.36 -0.98
CA LEU A 173 6.20 -25.18 -1.06
C LEU A 173 6.99 -25.06 -2.39
N LYS A 174 7.35 -26.20 -3.01
CA LYS A 174 8.08 -26.23 -4.29
C LYS A 174 7.21 -26.65 -5.49
N THR A 175 5.89 -26.69 -5.31
CA THR A 175 4.97 -27.12 -6.38
C THR A 175 4.37 -25.92 -7.11
N ALA A 176 4.16 -26.06 -8.42
CA ALA A 176 3.45 -25.03 -9.21
C ALA A 176 2.01 -24.80 -8.71
N GLY A 177 1.41 -25.79 -8.06
CA GLY A 177 0.06 -25.72 -7.50
C GLY A 177 -0.08 -24.68 -6.40
N LEU A 178 0.99 -24.35 -5.67
CA LEU A 178 0.98 -23.34 -4.61
C LEU A 178 0.54 -21.94 -5.13
N LYS A 179 0.81 -21.63 -6.38
CA LYS A 179 0.40 -20.34 -6.97
C LYS A 179 -1.11 -20.14 -7.03
N THR A 180 -1.89 -21.23 -7.07
CA THR A 180 -3.36 -21.18 -7.23
C THR A 180 -4.13 -21.83 -6.09
N LYS A 181 -3.50 -22.77 -5.36
CA LYS A 181 -4.12 -23.54 -4.27
C LYS A 181 -3.27 -23.42 -3.01
N PRO A 182 -3.51 -22.41 -2.17
CA PRO A 182 -2.72 -22.21 -0.96
C PRO A 182 -2.99 -23.34 0.06
N VAL A 183 -1.92 -23.85 0.65
CA VAL A 183 -1.95 -24.75 1.81
C VAL A 183 -1.02 -24.15 2.85
N GLY A 184 -1.57 -23.65 3.96
CA GLY A 184 -0.81 -22.93 4.97
C GLY A 184 -1.23 -23.24 6.38
N SER A 185 -0.60 -22.53 7.32
CA SER A 185 -0.86 -22.64 8.75
C SER A 185 -1.96 -21.66 9.24
N GLY A 186 -2.59 -20.89 8.34
CA GLY A 186 -3.47 -19.80 8.69
C GLY A 186 -4.86 -20.19 9.20
N PRO A 187 -5.62 -19.18 9.71
CA PRO A 187 -6.92 -19.41 10.36
C PRO A 187 -8.03 -19.85 9.39
N TYR A 188 -7.86 -19.67 8.10
CA TYR A 188 -8.85 -20.03 7.09
C TYR A 188 -8.19 -20.80 5.95
N THR A 189 -9.00 -21.59 5.23
CA THR A 189 -8.64 -22.28 3.99
C THR A 189 -9.43 -21.69 2.84
N LEU A 190 -8.81 -21.57 1.66
CA LEU A 190 -9.50 -21.14 0.44
C LEU A 190 -10.49 -22.21 0.02
N GLU A 191 -11.77 -21.86 -0.03
CA GLU A 191 -12.88 -22.74 -0.45
C GLU A 191 -13.15 -22.61 -1.94
N SER A 192 -13.20 -21.37 -2.45
CA SER A 192 -13.36 -21.11 -3.87
C SER A 192 -12.76 -19.76 -4.26
N ALA A 193 -12.35 -19.66 -5.53
CA ALA A 193 -11.82 -18.44 -6.13
C ALA A 193 -12.40 -18.27 -7.54
N THR A 194 -12.96 -17.08 -7.80
CA THR A 194 -13.37 -16.62 -9.12
C THR A 194 -12.62 -15.33 -9.39
N VAL A 195 -11.57 -15.42 -10.20
CA VAL A 195 -10.73 -14.27 -10.57
C VAL A 195 -11.59 -13.17 -11.20
N GLY A 196 -11.34 -11.92 -10.84
CA GLY A 196 -12.16 -10.76 -11.25
C GLY A 196 -13.47 -10.62 -10.47
N SER A 197 -13.78 -11.49 -9.50
CA SER A 197 -15.04 -11.49 -8.77
C SER A 197 -14.88 -11.65 -7.26
N GLN A 198 -14.55 -12.86 -6.79
CA GLN A 198 -14.50 -13.11 -5.36
C GLN A 198 -13.63 -14.30 -4.96
N TYR A 199 -13.23 -14.28 -3.70
CA TYR A 199 -12.49 -15.34 -3.01
C TYR A 199 -13.22 -15.69 -1.71
N VAL A 200 -13.52 -16.96 -1.50
CA VAL A 200 -14.27 -17.46 -0.34
C VAL A 200 -13.36 -18.33 0.51
N PHE A 201 -13.36 -18.08 1.79
CA PHE A 201 -12.55 -18.79 2.78
C PHE A 201 -13.44 -19.31 3.90
N LYS A 202 -13.17 -20.54 4.34
CA LYS A 202 -13.80 -21.15 5.51
C LYS A 202 -12.81 -21.30 6.66
N ALA A 203 -13.29 -21.24 7.88
CA ALA A 203 -12.45 -21.43 9.07
C ALA A 203 -11.74 -22.79 9.02
N THR A 204 -10.42 -22.78 9.25
CA THR A 204 -9.60 -24.01 9.30
C THR A 204 -9.99 -24.83 10.53
N PRO A 205 -10.45 -26.11 10.37
CA PRO A 205 -10.71 -26.98 11.51
C PRO A 205 -9.42 -27.21 12.32
N GLY A 206 -9.55 -27.18 13.65
CA GLY A 206 -8.40 -27.46 14.52
C GLY A 206 -7.31 -26.37 14.53
N TYR A 207 -7.57 -25.20 13.97
CA TYR A 207 -6.60 -24.11 13.99
C TYR A 207 -6.16 -23.75 15.42
N TRP A 208 -4.87 -23.55 15.61
CA TRP A 208 -4.22 -23.43 16.91
C TRP A 208 -4.62 -22.19 17.75
N ASP A 209 -4.99 -21.07 17.09
CA ASP A 209 -5.38 -19.82 17.75
C ASP A 209 -6.84 -19.42 17.42
N LYS A 210 -7.80 -19.96 18.15
CA LYS A 210 -9.21 -19.68 17.95
C LYS A 210 -9.58 -18.20 18.04
N SER A 211 -8.78 -17.38 18.70
CA SER A 211 -9.05 -15.93 18.84
C SER A 211 -8.95 -15.17 17.50
N LYS A 212 -8.25 -15.73 16.51
CA LYS A 212 -8.15 -15.18 15.17
C LYS A 212 -9.28 -15.61 14.23
N GLN A 213 -9.98 -16.70 14.53
CA GLN A 213 -11.13 -17.20 13.77
C GLN A 213 -12.42 -16.50 14.26
N LYS A 214 -12.52 -15.19 14.05
CA LYS A 214 -13.68 -14.39 14.50
C LYS A 214 -14.93 -14.58 13.64
N PHE A 215 -14.77 -15.19 12.46
CA PHE A 215 -15.82 -15.45 11.50
C PHE A 215 -15.76 -16.91 11.05
N SER A 216 -16.91 -17.51 10.72
CA SER A 216 -16.96 -18.89 10.17
C SER A 216 -16.54 -18.90 8.69
N LYS A 217 -16.88 -17.85 7.98
CA LYS A 217 -16.57 -17.66 6.55
C LYS A 217 -16.16 -16.21 6.28
N ILE A 218 -15.22 -16.05 5.35
CA ILE A 218 -14.80 -14.74 4.87
C ILE A 218 -14.91 -14.74 3.35
N THR A 219 -15.50 -13.67 2.80
CA THR A 219 -15.55 -13.46 1.35
C THR A 219 -14.90 -12.12 1.01
N PHE A 220 -13.90 -12.14 0.14
CA PHE A 220 -13.37 -10.94 -0.49
C PHE A 220 -14.05 -10.77 -1.86
N LYS A 221 -14.85 -9.71 -2.00
CA LYS A 221 -15.46 -9.31 -3.27
C LYS A 221 -14.58 -8.26 -3.93
N PHE A 222 -14.08 -8.56 -5.12
CA PHE A 222 -13.28 -7.62 -5.90
C PHE A 222 -14.21 -6.56 -6.52
N LEU A 223 -14.02 -5.31 -6.11
CA LEU A 223 -14.78 -4.15 -6.53
C LEU A 223 -13.80 -3.00 -6.75
N SER A 224 -13.19 -2.93 -7.92
CA SER A 224 -12.15 -1.92 -8.24
C SER A 224 -12.72 -0.50 -8.33
N ASP A 225 -13.95 -0.35 -8.82
CA ASP A 225 -14.63 0.94 -8.91
C ASP A 225 -15.09 1.44 -7.54
N ASN A 226 -14.79 2.72 -7.24
CA ASN A 226 -15.06 3.34 -5.95
C ASN A 226 -16.56 3.47 -5.65
N THR A 227 -17.38 3.77 -6.68
CA THR A 227 -18.83 3.96 -6.55
C THR A 227 -19.52 2.60 -6.37
N ALA A 228 -19.13 1.58 -7.15
CA ALA A 228 -19.62 0.23 -6.98
C ALA A 228 -19.33 -0.31 -5.57
N ARG A 229 -18.14 -0.04 -5.05
CA ARG A 229 -17.73 -0.47 -3.72
C ARG A 229 -18.53 0.25 -2.60
N LEU A 230 -18.75 1.56 -2.75
CA LEU A 230 -19.65 2.33 -1.86
C LEU A 230 -21.08 1.75 -1.90
N ASN A 231 -21.64 1.55 -3.09
CA ASN A 231 -23.00 1.04 -3.26
C ASN A 231 -23.16 -0.37 -2.67
N ALA A 232 -22.16 -1.22 -2.81
CA ALA A 232 -22.14 -2.54 -2.19
C ALA A 232 -22.18 -2.46 -0.65
N LEU A 233 -21.47 -1.50 -0.05
CA LEU A 233 -21.52 -1.25 1.39
C LEU A 233 -22.88 -0.68 1.83
N LEU A 234 -23.43 0.28 1.09
CA LEU A 234 -24.72 0.89 1.39
C LEU A 234 -25.86 -0.14 1.28
N GLY A 235 -25.83 -0.97 0.26
CA GLY A 235 -26.80 -2.04 -0.01
C GLY A 235 -26.63 -3.30 0.84
N GLY A 236 -25.62 -3.34 1.75
CA GLY A 236 -25.39 -4.51 2.61
C GLY A 236 -24.82 -5.74 1.90
N GLN A 237 -24.30 -5.59 0.69
CA GLN A 237 -23.66 -6.66 -0.07
C GLN A 237 -22.23 -6.95 0.44
N VAL A 238 -21.62 -6.00 1.16
CA VAL A 238 -20.37 -6.16 1.88
C VAL A 238 -20.50 -5.56 3.30
N ASP A 239 -19.79 -6.12 4.25
CA ASP A 239 -19.79 -5.67 5.65
C ASP A 239 -18.76 -4.56 5.90
N ALA A 240 -17.66 -4.58 5.15
CA ALA A 240 -16.67 -3.52 5.19
C ALA A 240 -16.09 -3.28 3.79
N ALA A 241 -15.69 -2.03 3.52
CA ALA A 241 -15.13 -1.64 2.25
C ALA A 241 -14.09 -0.53 2.42
N TYR A 242 -13.02 -0.58 1.62
CA TYR A 242 -12.13 0.55 1.43
C TYR A 242 -12.89 1.68 0.73
N LEU A 243 -12.79 2.89 1.28
CA LEU A 243 -13.42 4.10 0.75
C LEU A 243 -12.37 5.13 0.37
N THR A 244 -12.71 5.98 -0.59
CA THR A 244 -11.92 7.17 -0.94
C THR A 244 -12.50 8.40 -0.26
N ALA A 245 -11.74 9.50 -0.21
CA ALA A 245 -12.22 10.78 0.31
C ALA A 245 -13.54 11.22 -0.34
N ALA A 246 -13.71 10.97 -1.64
CA ALA A 246 -14.93 11.30 -2.38
C ALA A 246 -16.17 10.51 -1.89
N THR A 247 -16.00 9.28 -1.41
CA THR A 247 -17.10 8.40 -1.01
C THR A 247 -17.41 8.41 0.49
N VAL A 248 -16.48 8.93 1.30
CA VAL A 248 -16.58 8.94 2.78
C VAL A 248 -17.82 9.71 3.27
N GLN A 249 -18.07 10.91 2.73
CA GLN A 249 -19.18 11.74 3.21
C GLN A 249 -20.54 11.09 2.91
N VAL A 250 -20.67 10.46 1.74
CA VAL A 250 -21.87 9.71 1.39
C VAL A 250 -22.05 8.52 2.33
N ALA A 251 -21.01 7.75 2.61
CA ALA A 251 -21.08 6.63 3.54
C ALA A 251 -21.53 7.09 4.95
N LYS A 252 -20.95 8.17 5.48
CA LYS A 252 -21.32 8.75 6.77
C LYS A 252 -22.76 9.24 6.80
N SER A 253 -23.23 9.98 5.78
CA SER A 253 -24.60 10.48 5.70
C SER A 253 -25.66 9.36 5.62
N LYS A 254 -25.25 8.16 5.18
CA LYS A 254 -26.08 6.95 5.15
C LYS A 254 -25.87 6.03 6.36
N GLY A 255 -25.33 6.56 7.46
CA GLY A 255 -25.20 5.87 8.75
C GLY A 255 -24.13 4.78 8.80
N LYS A 256 -23.17 4.77 7.87
CA LYS A 256 -22.03 3.84 7.95
C LYS A 256 -20.96 4.37 8.88
N THR A 257 -20.37 3.49 9.68
CA THR A 257 -19.18 3.84 10.47
C THR A 257 -17.97 3.92 9.54
N VAL A 258 -17.20 4.99 9.64
CA VAL A 258 -15.98 5.18 8.85
C VAL A 258 -14.81 5.41 9.78
N THR A 259 -13.78 4.56 9.63
CA THR A 259 -12.51 4.68 10.37
C THR A 259 -11.37 5.03 9.41
N ALA A 260 -10.40 5.78 9.93
CA ALA A 260 -9.16 6.09 9.22
C ALA A 260 -8.02 6.21 10.23
N ASP A 261 -6.78 5.91 9.82
CA ASP A 261 -5.60 6.29 10.60
C ASP A 261 -5.33 7.78 10.39
N ALA A 262 -5.53 8.58 11.43
CA ALA A 262 -5.29 10.02 11.39
C ALA A 262 -3.83 10.40 11.07
N ARG A 263 -2.89 9.47 11.23
CA ARG A 263 -1.47 9.70 10.95
C ARG A 263 -1.11 9.55 9.47
N ALA A 264 -2.05 9.10 8.63
CA ALA A 264 -1.88 8.85 7.20
C ALA A 264 -0.66 7.96 6.86
N VAL A 265 -0.72 7.27 5.75
CA VAL A 265 0.36 6.34 5.33
C VAL A 265 0.95 6.68 3.98
N ASP A 266 0.34 7.60 3.24
CA ASP A 266 0.80 8.03 1.93
C ASP A 266 0.96 9.54 1.88
N TYR A 267 1.84 10.02 1.00
CA TYR A 267 1.81 11.42 0.58
C TYR A 267 1.57 11.52 -0.94
N LYS A 268 0.96 12.61 -1.36
CA LYS A 268 0.80 12.98 -2.77
C LYS A 268 1.60 14.23 -3.05
N GLY A 269 2.31 14.27 -4.19
CA GLY A 269 3.15 15.41 -4.55
C GLY A 269 3.96 15.19 -5.81
N LEU A 270 4.84 16.15 -6.11
CA LEU A 270 5.84 16.01 -7.16
C LEU A 270 7.05 15.23 -6.61
N VAL A 271 7.44 14.21 -7.34
CA VAL A 271 8.72 13.54 -7.18
C VAL A 271 9.66 14.12 -8.23
N LEU A 272 10.67 14.83 -7.80
CA LEU A 272 11.67 15.43 -8.69
C LEU A 272 12.80 14.42 -8.89
N PHE A 273 12.83 13.75 -10.04
CA PHE A 273 13.87 12.75 -10.33
C PHE A 273 15.18 13.41 -10.76
N ASP A 274 15.09 14.45 -11.60
CA ASP A 274 16.26 15.09 -12.24
C ASP A 274 16.89 16.19 -11.40
N ARG A 275 17.24 15.89 -10.16
CA ARG A 275 17.87 16.84 -9.22
C ARG A 275 19.28 17.24 -9.63
N ALA A 276 19.89 16.50 -10.57
CA ALA A 276 21.18 16.84 -11.17
C ALA A 276 21.04 17.82 -12.36
N GLY A 277 19.85 17.96 -12.93
CA GLY A 277 19.60 18.83 -14.09
C GLY A 277 20.07 18.27 -15.42
N ASN A 278 20.20 16.95 -15.53
CA ASN A 278 20.68 16.30 -16.77
C ASN A 278 19.66 16.31 -17.90
N LYS A 279 18.37 16.29 -17.56
CA LYS A 279 17.23 16.35 -18.50
C LYS A 279 16.62 17.74 -18.55
N ASN A 280 16.51 18.38 -17.40
CA ASN A 280 15.97 19.72 -17.23
C ASN A 280 16.92 20.53 -16.33
N PRO A 281 17.81 21.35 -16.93
CA PRO A 281 18.84 22.11 -16.19
C PRO A 281 18.25 22.97 -15.05
N ALA A 282 16.99 23.42 -15.17
CA ALA A 282 16.34 24.18 -14.12
C ALA A 282 16.22 23.37 -12.83
N LEU A 283 15.87 22.08 -12.90
CA LEU A 283 15.74 21.21 -11.72
C LEU A 283 17.08 20.95 -11.01
N GLY A 284 18.20 21.14 -11.69
CA GLY A 284 19.55 21.08 -11.10
C GLY A 284 19.81 22.22 -10.09
N LYS A 285 19.08 23.34 -10.20
CA LYS A 285 19.23 24.49 -9.29
C LYS A 285 18.41 24.29 -8.02
N LEU A 286 19.06 24.39 -6.87
CA LEU A 286 18.37 24.29 -5.58
C LEU A 286 17.27 25.34 -5.44
N GLU A 287 17.56 26.58 -5.85
CA GLU A 287 16.63 27.70 -5.80
C GLU A 287 15.35 27.41 -6.61
N VAL A 288 15.46 26.78 -7.77
CA VAL A 288 14.28 26.38 -8.58
C VAL A 288 13.45 25.33 -7.82
N ARG A 289 14.07 24.30 -7.26
CA ARG A 289 13.33 23.27 -6.50
C ARG A 289 12.66 23.85 -5.24
N GLN A 290 13.32 24.82 -4.59
CA GLN A 290 12.71 25.56 -3.46
C GLN A 290 11.57 26.47 -3.95
N ALA A 291 11.72 27.12 -5.10
CA ALA A 291 10.67 27.95 -5.70
C ALA A 291 9.41 27.11 -5.97
N LEU A 292 9.54 25.92 -6.56
CA LEU A 292 8.42 24.99 -6.77
C LEU A 292 7.71 24.68 -5.44
N ASN A 293 8.45 24.54 -4.34
CA ASN A 293 7.88 24.29 -3.02
C ASN A 293 7.14 25.50 -2.46
N TYR A 294 7.67 26.73 -2.61
CA TYR A 294 7.01 27.96 -2.16
C TYR A 294 5.79 28.35 -3.02
N ALA A 295 5.73 27.85 -4.27
CA ALA A 295 4.63 28.17 -5.19
C ALA A 295 3.31 27.49 -4.84
N ILE A 296 3.30 26.39 -4.08
CA ILE A 296 2.10 25.59 -3.82
C ILE A 296 1.41 25.99 -2.53
N ASP A 297 0.17 26.50 -2.64
CA ASP A 297 -0.73 26.63 -1.47
C ASP A 297 -1.30 25.24 -1.10
N ARG A 298 -0.58 24.53 -0.26
CA ARG A 298 -0.93 23.18 0.18
C ARG A 298 -2.26 23.11 0.92
N LYS A 299 -2.61 24.18 1.66
CA LYS A 299 -3.86 24.24 2.43
C LYS A 299 -5.06 24.40 1.48
N ALA A 300 -4.95 25.30 0.51
CA ALA A 300 -6.01 25.49 -0.49
C ALA A 300 -6.14 24.26 -1.40
N LEU A 301 -5.00 23.70 -1.86
CA LEU A 301 -4.95 22.50 -2.69
C LEU A 301 -5.61 21.31 -1.99
N ALA A 302 -5.22 21.02 -0.74
CA ALA A 302 -5.78 19.91 0.04
C ALA A 302 -7.29 20.05 0.21
N ARG A 303 -7.79 21.26 0.55
CA ARG A 303 -9.24 21.49 0.68
C ARG A 303 -10.02 21.28 -0.62
N ALA A 304 -9.39 21.57 -1.76
CA ALA A 304 -10.06 21.48 -3.06
C ALA A 304 -10.16 20.03 -3.60
N VAL A 305 -9.21 19.18 -3.26
CA VAL A 305 -9.09 17.86 -3.93
C VAL A 305 -9.25 16.66 -3.00
N GLU A 306 -8.98 16.80 -1.71
CA GLU A 306 -8.93 15.66 -0.79
C GLU A 306 -9.48 16.03 0.59
N VAL A 307 -10.67 15.55 0.94
CA VAL A 307 -11.30 15.81 2.25
C VAL A 307 -10.43 15.21 3.37
N ASN A 308 -10.14 16.02 4.39
CA ASN A 308 -9.28 15.69 5.53
C ASN A 308 -7.80 15.45 5.18
N ALA A 309 -7.36 15.77 3.97
CA ALA A 309 -5.94 15.74 3.63
C ALA A 309 -5.14 16.67 4.55
N GLN A 310 -3.95 16.21 4.92
CA GLN A 310 -3.06 16.93 5.83
C GLN A 310 -1.91 17.56 5.03
N PRO A 311 -1.83 18.89 4.88
CA PRO A 311 -0.72 19.55 4.21
C PRO A 311 0.63 19.14 4.79
N THR A 312 1.63 18.92 3.93
CA THR A 312 2.99 18.55 4.36
C THR A 312 4.04 19.02 3.37
N THR A 313 5.25 19.28 3.85
CA THR A 313 6.45 19.52 3.03
C THR A 313 7.50 18.43 3.18
N GLN A 314 7.22 17.37 3.94
CA GLN A 314 8.11 16.24 4.15
C GLN A 314 7.47 14.92 3.69
N ILE A 315 8.32 13.94 3.38
CA ILE A 315 7.89 12.64 2.88
C ILE A 315 7.82 11.55 3.96
N PHE A 316 8.35 11.79 5.17
CA PHE A 316 8.33 10.81 6.25
C PHE A 316 7.00 10.87 7.02
N SER A 317 6.49 9.70 7.39
CA SER A 317 5.17 9.53 8.01
C SER A 317 5.17 9.92 9.49
N PRO A 318 4.09 10.53 10.01
CA PRO A 318 3.89 10.74 11.45
C PRO A 318 3.88 9.43 12.28
N ASN A 319 3.83 8.28 11.64
CA ASN A 319 3.97 6.96 12.29
C ASN A 319 5.43 6.62 12.64
N GLY A 320 6.41 7.32 12.06
CA GLY A 320 7.83 7.06 12.23
C GLY A 320 8.51 8.02 13.19
N THR A 321 9.76 7.73 13.52
CA THR A 321 10.63 8.55 14.37
C THR A 321 11.40 9.62 13.60
N ALA A 322 11.49 9.49 12.28
CA ALA A 322 12.12 10.46 11.38
C ALA A 322 11.23 11.69 11.12
N TYR A 323 9.94 11.58 11.41
CA TYR A 323 9.01 12.68 11.26
C TYR A 323 9.33 13.85 12.21
N SER A 324 9.23 15.07 11.70
CA SER A 324 9.30 16.28 12.52
C SER A 324 8.14 17.22 12.18
N LYS A 325 7.35 17.60 13.18
CA LYS A 325 6.19 18.49 12.98
C LYS A 325 6.59 19.85 12.37
N SER A 326 7.78 20.36 12.68
CA SER A 326 8.28 21.61 12.10
C SER A 326 8.51 21.52 10.59
N LEU A 327 8.84 20.32 10.08
CA LEU A 327 9.02 20.10 8.66
C LEU A 327 7.72 20.01 7.85
N ASP A 328 6.56 19.92 8.48
CA ASP A 328 5.26 19.95 7.75
C ASP A 328 4.92 21.33 7.15
N SER A 329 5.55 22.37 7.64
CA SER A 329 5.33 23.75 7.20
C SER A 329 6.62 24.50 6.86
N TYR A 330 7.70 23.77 6.57
CA TYR A 330 9.00 24.38 6.23
C TYR A 330 8.88 25.32 5.02
N TYR A 331 8.10 24.94 4.01
CA TYR A 331 7.79 25.76 2.86
C TYR A 331 6.35 26.31 2.99
N SER A 332 6.20 27.51 3.52
CA SER A 332 4.92 28.23 3.51
C SER A 332 4.64 28.80 2.11
N TYR A 333 3.37 28.82 1.68
CA TYR A 333 2.99 29.42 0.40
C TYR A 333 3.46 30.88 0.30
N ASN A 334 4.33 31.15 -0.65
CA ASN A 334 4.89 32.48 -0.89
C ASN A 334 5.34 32.61 -2.38
N PRO A 335 4.41 32.96 -3.28
CA PRO A 335 4.72 33.09 -4.71
C PRO A 335 5.72 34.21 -5.01
N THR A 336 5.79 35.26 -4.19
CA THR A 336 6.78 36.32 -4.33
C THR A 336 8.19 35.78 -4.11
N LYS A 337 8.41 35.10 -2.98
CA LYS A 337 9.69 34.43 -2.71
C LYS A 337 10.04 33.38 -3.77
N ALA A 338 9.05 32.66 -4.26
CA ALA A 338 9.26 31.71 -5.35
C ALA A 338 9.80 32.40 -6.62
N LYS A 339 9.24 33.52 -7.04
CA LYS A 339 9.73 34.31 -8.18
C LYS A 339 11.14 34.87 -7.95
N GLU A 340 11.43 35.34 -6.74
CA GLU A 340 12.79 35.79 -6.37
C GLU A 340 13.82 34.68 -6.51
N LEU A 341 13.49 33.46 -6.05
CA LEU A 341 14.35 32.29 -6.18
C LEU A 341 14.53 31.86 -7.66
N MET A 342 13.45 31.92 -8.45
CA MET A 342 13.52 31.68 -9.90
C MET A 342 14.48 32.65 -10.58
N ALA A 343 14.34 33.94 -10.29
CA ALA A 343 15.23 34.97 -10.85
C ALA A 343 16.68 34.78 -10.41
N LYS A 344 16.93 34.49 -9.13
CA LYS A 344 18.26 34.19 -8.58
C LYS A 344 18.92 33.01 -9.28
N ALA A 345 18.13 32.00 -9.67
CA ALA A 345 18.58 30.82 -10.39
C ALA A 345 18.83 31.06 -11.91
N GLY A 346 18.47 32.25 -12.45
CA GLY A 346 18.53 32.55 -13.87
C GLY A 346 17.31 32.11 -14.67
N TYR A 347 16.18 31.86 -14.01
CA TYR A 347 14.92 31.38 -14.60
C TYR A 347 13.76 32.34 -14.34
N ALA A 348 14.00 33.67 -14.37
CA ALA A 348 12.95 34.68 -14.19
C ALA A 348 11.81 34.53 -15.22
N ASP A 349 12.15 34.17 -16.46
CA ASP A 349 11.20 33.92 -17.55
C ASP A 349 10.57 32.50 -17.49
N GLY A 350 10.98 31.69 -16.49
CA GLY A 350 10.47 30.36 -16.28
C GLY A 350 11.14 29.27 -17.11
N PHE A 351 10.50 28.11 -17.14
CA PHE A 351 10.92 26.95 -17.92
C PHE A 351 9.71 26.03 -18.16
N THR A 352 9.89 25.01 -19.01
CA THR A 352 8.86 23.96 -19.18
C THR A 352 9.18 22.75 -18.32
N LEU A 353 8.20 22.25 -17.58
CA LEU A 353 8.25 21.04 -16.77
C LEU A 353 7.34 19.97 -17.37
N ASN A 354 7.92 18.82 -17.76
CA ASN A 354 7.15 17.69 -18.27
C ASN A 354 6.66 16.81 -17.11
N LEU A 355 5.35 16.64 -17.00
CA LEU A 355 4.72 15.82 -15.98
C LEU A 355 3.81 14.76 -16.61
N ASN A 356 3.71 13.59 -15.97
CA ASN A 356 2.70 12.62 -16.33
C ASN A 356 1.30 13.20 -16.14
N ASN A 357 0.39 12.93 -17.07
CA ASN A 357 -1.01 13.26 -16.85
C ASN A 357 -1.61 12.31 -15.82
N TRP A 358 -1.77 12.80 -14.60
CA TRP A 358 -2.38 12.06 -13.51
C TRP A 358 -3.90 12.01 -13.70
N ALA A 359 -4.54 10.90 -13.28
CA ALA A 359 -5.97 10.69 -13.50
C ALA A 359 -6.91 11.69 -12.78
N GLU A 360 -6.37 12.45 -11.82
CA GLU A 360 -7.13 13.46 -11.08
C GLU A 360 -7.03 14.83 -11.76
N THR A 361 -7.89 15.09 -12.73
CA THR A 361 -7.85 16.30 -13.56
C THR A 361 -7.91 17.61 -12.76
N ASN A 362 -8.68 17.64 -11.66
CA ASN A 362 -8.75 18.84 -10.79
C ASN A 362 -7.40 19.12 -10.11
N LEU A 363 -6.69 18.07 -9.67
CA LEU A 363 -5.35 18.24 -9.08
C LEU A 363 -4.39 18.81 -10.12
N ASN A 364 -4.39 18.26 -11.34
CA ASN A 364 -3.52 18.71 -12.42
C ASN A 364 -3.74 20.19 -12.71
N ALA A 365 -4.98 20.64 -12.87
CA ALA A 365 -5.33 22.04 -13.16
C ALA A 365 -4.87 23.01 -12.05
N LEU A 366 -5.05 22.61 -10.78
CA LEU A 366 -4.62 23.43 -9.64
C LEU A 366 -3.09 23.53 -9.55
N VAL A 367 -2.37 22.41 -9.73
CA VAL A 367 -0.91 22.39 -9.74
C VAL A 367 -0.37 23.25 -10.90
N GLU A 368 -0.94 23.12 -12.09
CA GLU A 368 -0.58 23.96 -13.23
C GLU A 368 -0.77 25.45 -12.94
N GLY A 369 -1.90 25.81 -12.31
CA GLY A 369 -2.19 27.19 -11.91
C GLY A 369 -1.13 27.77 -10.96
N TYR A 370 -0.71 27.02 -9.95
CA TYR A 370 0.35 27.43 -9.03
C TYR A 370 1.70 27.57 -9.71
N LEU A 371 2.07 26.64 -10.58
CA LEU A 371 3.35 26.65 -11.29
C LEU A 371 3.39 27.77 -12.33
N LYS A 372 2.29 28.02 -13.04
CA LYS A 372 2.13 29.15 -13.96
C LYS A 372 2.35 30.51 -13.27
N ALA A 373 1.93 30.63 -12.00
CA ALA A 373 2.13 31.88 -11.23
C ALA A 373 3.61 32.25 -11.01
N ILE A 374 4.53 31.31 -11.20
CA ILE A 374 5.99 31.52 -11.15
C ILE A 374 6.66 31.25 -12.50
N ASN A 375 5.92 31.44 -13.61
CA ASN A 375 6.35 31.30 -15.00
C ASN A 375 6.78 29.85 -15.40
N VAL A 376 6.44 28.82 -14.61
CA VAL A 376 6.69 27.43 -15.00
C VAL A 376 5.53 26.91 -15.83
N LYS A 377 5.79 26.54 -17.07
CA LYS A 377 4.82 25.93 -17.99
C LYS A 377 4.81 24.41 -17.78
N VAL A 378 3.64 23.83 -17.53
CA VAL A 378 3.51 22.38 -17.45
C VAL A 378 3.16 21.81 -18.83
N ASN A 379 3.90 20.79 -19.24
CA ASN A 379 3.57 19.95 -20.37
C ASN A 379 3.09 18.59 -19.87
N TRP A 380 1.77 18.31 -20.04
CA TRP A 380 1.14 17.07 -19.59
C TRP A 380 1.40 15.95 -20.59
N VAL A 381 2.23 14.99 -20.20
CA VAL A 381 2.57 13.83 -21.04
C VAL A 381 1.52 12.73 -20.86
N GLN A 382 0.82 12.41 -21.96
CA GLN A 382 -0.07 11.25 -22.02
C GLN A 382 0.77 10.00 -22.24
N ASP A 383 0.85 9.15 -21.26
CA ASP A 383 1.63 7.90 -21.32
C ASP A 383 0.93 6.80 -20.54
N THR A 384 0.35 5.84 -21.24
CA THR A 384 -0.34 4.69 -20.64
C THR A 384 0.60 3.80 -19.82
N ASN A 385 1.90 3.83 -20.13
CA ASN A 385 2.96 3.10 -19.44
C ASN A 385 3.78 3.99 -18.49
N TRP A 386 3.22 5.14 -18.09
CA TRP A 386 3.92 6.16 -17.31
C TRP A 386 4.67 5.60 -16.10
N TYR A 387 4.10 4.60 -15.40
CA TYR A 387 4.73 4.01 -14.21
C TYR A 387 6.04 3.30 -14.55
N ALA A 388 6.02 2.40 -15.55
CA ALA A 388 7.23 1.69 -15.99
C ALA A 388 8.25 2.68 -16.58
N ASN A 389 7.80 3.67 -17.35
CA ASN A 389 8.64 4.71 -17.93
C ASN A 389 9.26 5.63 -16.85
N ALA A 390 8.53 5.97 -15.80
CA ALA A 390 9.06 6.69 -14.66
C ALA A 390 10.15 5.88 -13.96
N LYS A 391 9.91 4.59 -13.70
CA LYS A 391 10.90 3.68 -13.11
C LYS A 391 12.14 3.52 -13.99
N GLY A 392 11.99 3.54 -15.30
CA GLY A 392 13.07 3.52 -16.29
C GLY A 392 13.79 4.87 -16.46
N GLY A 393 13.44 5.91 -15.68
CA GLY A 393 14.10 7.21 -15.71
C GLY A 393 13.73 8.10 -16.91
N LYS A 394 12.60 7.84 -17.59
CA LYS A 394 12.16 8.64 -18.75
C LYS A 394 11.72 10.06 -18.34
N PHE A 395 11.09 10.20 -17.18
CA PHE A 395 10.57 11.48 -16.68
C PHE A 395 11.61 12.23 -15.84
N GLU A 396 11.58 13.56 -15.90
CA GLU A 396 12.35 14.47 -15.03
C GLU A 396 11.67 14.68 -13.69
N ALA A 397 10.33 14.63 -13.67
CA ALA A 397 9.49 14.69 -12.50
C ALA A 397 8.13 14.02 -12.79
N ILE A 398 7.41 13.59 -11.73
CA ILE A 398 6.04 13.09 -11.84
C ILE A 398 5.17 13.59 -10.69
N ILE A 399 3.85 13.65 -10.90
CA ILE A 399 2.87 13.67 -9.80
C ILE A 399 2.58 12.23 -9.42
N MET A 400 2.63 11.93 -8.12
CA MET A 400 2.36 10.58 -7.62
C MET A 400 1.90 10.57 -6.17
N GLN A 401 1.16 9.52 -5.81
CA GLN A 401 0.93 9.10 -4.43
C GLN A 401 1.92 8.00 -4.07
N ILE A 402 2.70 8.22 -3.01
CA ILE A 402 3.73 7.28 -2.57
C ILE A 402 3.44 6.79 -1.16
N PHE A 403 3.47 5.47 -1.02
CA PHE A 403 3.37 4.79 0.26
C PHE A 403 4.59 5.11 1.14
N GLN A 404 4.32 5.42 2.41
CA GLN A 404 5.33 5.63 3.45
C GLN A 404 5.34 4.41 4.38
N GLY A 405 6.38 3.58 4.24
CA GLY A 405 6.62 2.45 5.13
C GLY A 405 7.16 2.87 6.50
N THR A 406 8.03 2.04 7.06
CA THR A 406 8.88 2.46 8.18
C THR A 406 9.84 3.56 7.72
N ASP A 407 10.50 4.23 8.67
CA ASP A 407 11.46 5.29 8.33
C ASP A 407 12.58 4.77 7.42
N LEU A 408 13.10 3.57 7.71
CA LEU A 408 14.13 2.97 6.89
C LEU A 408 13.61 2.58 5.51
N VAL A 409 12.43 1.97 5.41
CA VAL A 409 11.79 1.64 4.11
C VAL A 409 11.56 2.90 3.28
N THR A 410 11.11 3.99 3.90
CA THR A 410 10.95 5.28 3.22
C THR A 410 12.30 5.84 2.74
N ALA A 411 13.33 5.79 3.59
CA ALA A 411 14.68 6.21 3.21
C ALA A 411 15.25 5.38 2.06
N GLU A 412 15.18 4.05 2.15
CA GLU A 412 15.65 3.12 1.11
C GLU A 412 14.94 3.30 -0.23
N THR A 413 13.63 3.55 -0.20
CA THR A 413 12.86 3.62 -1.44
C THR A 413 12.84 5.00 -2.09
N ALA A 414 12.92 6.08 -1.30
CA ALA A 414 12.71 7.43 -1.80
C ALA A 414 14.00 8.28 -1.89
N VAL A 415 14.95 8.09 -0.95
CA VAL A 415 16.12 8.97 -0.86
C VAL A 415 17.46 8.27 -1.07
N ALA A 416 17.56 6.96 -0.86
CA ALA A 416 18.77 6.22 -1.20
C ALA A 416 19.12 6.35 -2.69
N LYS A 417 20.42 6.34 -3.02
CA LYS A 417 20.88 6.47 -4.40
C LYS A 417 20.23 5.47 -5.37
N ASP A 418 20.10 4.22 -4.93
CA ASP A 418 19.48 3.14 -5.71
C ASP A 418 18.01 2.90 -5.33
N GLY A 419 17.40 3.85 -4.63
CA GLY A 419 16.00 3.79 -4.24
C GLY A 419 15.05 3.81 -5.43
N GLY A 420 13.98 3.03 -5.35
CA GLY A 420 13.02 2.89 -6.43
C GLY A 420 12.31 4.19 -6.86
N TRP A 421 12.36 5.25 -6.04
CA TRP A 421 11.85 6.59 -6.33
C TRP A 421 12.98 7.62 -6.46
N ASN A 422 14.23 7.17 -6.57
CA ASN A 422 15.40 7.97 -6.94
C ASN A 422 15.96 7.48 -8.29
N ASN A 423 15.11 7.36 -9.29
CA ASN A 423 15.37 6.66 -10.55
C ASN A 423 16.60 7.19 -11.34
N LEU A 424 16.93 8.47 -11.18
CA LEU A 424 18.12 9.07 -11.81
C LEU A 424 19.33 9.08 -10.88
N LYS A 425 19.27 8.33 -9.77
CA LYS A 425 20.38 8.03 -8.86
C LYS A 425 21.09 9.28 -8.30
N TYR A 426 20.32 10.34 -8.05
CA TYR A 426 20.87 11.56 -7.46
C TYR A 426 21.30 11.31 -6.01
N GLU A 427 22.45 11.88 -5.63
CA GLU A 427 22.98 11.81 -4.29
C GLU A 427 23.72 13.09 -3.94
N SER A 428 23.26 13.84 -2.93
CA SER A 428 24.04 14.97 -2.40
C SER A 428 25.10 14.48 -1.42
N SER A 429 26.13 15.30 -1.19
CA SER A 429 27.19 14.97 -0.22
C SER A 429 26.65 14.75 1.20
N ALA A 430 25.63 15.52 1.60
CA ALA A 430 24.97 15.36 2.90
C ALA A 430 24.20 14.04 2.99
N MET A 431 23.41 13.69 1.95
CA MET A 431 22.67 12.44 1.90
C MET A 431 23.60 11.22 1.90
N LYS A 432 24.69 11.29 1.10
CA LYS A 432 25.71 10.23 1.05
C LYS A 432 26.33 9.96 2.43
N LYS A 433 26.68 11.02 3.17
CA LYS A 433 27.22 10.87 4.53
C LYS A 433 26.22 10.20 5.48
N ALA A 434 24.95 10.64 5.47
CA ALA A 434 23.90 10.07 6.31
C ALA A 434 23.67 8.59 5.99
N TRP A 435 23.65 8.24 4.69
CA TRP A 435 23.48 6.87 4.24
C TRP A 435 24.66 5.97 4.59
N ALA A 436 25.90 6.46 4.47
CA ALA A 436 27.10 5.71 4.81
C ALA A 436 27.12 5.30 6.29
N VAL A 437 26.72 6.20 7.20
CA VAL A 437 26.61 5.88 8.65
C VAL A 437 25.56 4.79 8.88
N LEU A 438 24.39 4.92 8.24
CA LEU A 438 23.29 3.96 8.39
C LEU A 438 23.68 2.56 7.90
N SER A 439 24.32 2.46 6.73
CA SER A 439 24.70 1.20 6.11
C SER A 439 25.83 0.46 6.82
N GLN A 440 26.66 1.16 7.59
CA GLN A 440 27.78 0.56 8.32
C GLN A 440 27.36 -0.07 9.65
N THR A 441 26.45 0.57 10.37
CA THR A 441 26.14 0.20 11.77
C THR A 441 24.76 -0.39 11.96
N GLY A 442 23.76 0.05 11.21
CA GLY A 442 22.42 -0.53 11.15
C GLY A 442 21.66 -0.69 12.48
N THR A 443 22.15 -0.09 13.60
CA THR A 443 21.44 -0.18 14.87
C THR A 443 20.14 0.61 14.87
N ALA A 444 19.19 0.24 15.71
CA ALA A 444 17.90 0.95 15.82
C ALA A 444 18.07 2.45 16.13
N ASN A 445 19.07 2.81 16.94
CA ASN A 445 19.38 4.23 17.22
C ASN A 445 19.94 4.94 15.98
N GLN A 446 20.82 4.31 15.22
CA GLN A 446 21.34 4.88 13.97
C GLN A 446 20.24 5.04 12.92
N VAL A 447 19.35 4.06 12.80
CA VAL A 447 18.17 4.19 11.92
C VAL A 447 17.38 5.45 12.29
N LYS A 448 17.03 5.61 13.57
CA LYS A 448 16.28 6.79 14.04
C LYS A 448 17.00 8.11 13.73
N VAL A 449 18.28 8.21 14.08
CA VAL A 449 19.05 9.45 13.92
C VAL A 449 19.28 9.79 12.46
N GLN A 450 19.70 8.80 11.66
CA GLN A 450 20.03 9.06 10.26
C GLN A 450 18.80 9.25 9.39
N THR A 451 17.71 8.55 9.61
CA THR A 451 16.48 8.78 8.85
C THR A 451 15.86 10.15 9.17
N ALA A 452 15.94 10.63 10.41
CA ALA A 452 15.55 11.99 10.77
C ALA A 452 16.43 13.04 10.07
N ASN A 453 17.75 12.81 10.02
CA ASN A 453 18.68 13.66 9.28
C ASN A 453 18.40 13.66 7.77
N MET A 454 18.13 12.47 7.18
CA MET A 454 17.76 12.34 5.77
C MET A 454 16.47 13.07 5.44
N ASN A 455 15.47 13.02 6.33
CA ASN A 455 14.23 13.77 6.17
C ASN A 455 14.50 15.27 6.10
N ARG A 456 15.30 15.80 7.04
CA ARG A 456 15.69 17.22 7.05
C ARG A 456 16.43 17.60 5.76
N ILE A 457 17.43 16.82 5.34
CA ILE A 457 18.19 17.06 4.09
C ILE A 457 17.24 17.06 2.88
N ALA A 458 16.35 16.09 2.77
CA ALA A 458 15.41 15.99 1.65
C ALA A 458 14.48 17.20 1.56
N VAL A 459 14.08 17.77 2.71
CA VAL A 459 13.27 19.01 2.77
C VAL A 459 14.12 20.23 2.42
N GLU A 460 15.27 20.43 3.07
CA GLU A 460 16.13 21.60 2.87
C GLU A 460 16.66 21.70 1.44
N GLU A 461 17.04 20.56 0.84
CA GLU A 461 17.51 20.47 -0.53
C GLU A 461 16.37 20.32 -1.55
N ALA A 462 15.10 20.38 -1.10
CA ALA A 462 13.90 20.31 -1.92
C ALA A 462 13.92 19.11 -2.90
N TRP A 463 14.11 17.91 -2.37
CA TRP A 463 14.14 16.68 -3.19
C TRP A 463 12.77 16.34 -3.76
N PHE A 464 11.71 16.79 -3.07
CA PHE A 464 10.31 16.57 -3.39
C PHE A 464 9.53 17.88 -3.27
N VAL A 465 8.34 17.91 -3.87
CA VAL A 465 7.32 18.94 -3.59
C VAL A 465 6.07 18.22 -3.09
N PRO A 466 6.04 17.76 -1.82
CA PRO A 466 4.85 17.14 -1.26
C PRO A 466 3.71 18.14 -1.19
N PHE A 467 2.49 17.69 -1.43
CA PHE A 467 1.29 18.51 -1.32
C PHE A 467 0.59 18.24 0.00
N TYR A 468 0.21 17.00 0.23
CA TYR A 468 -0.53 16.57 1.41
C TYR A 468 -0.37 15.06 1.65
N ARG A 469 -0.70 14.65 2.87
CA ARG A 469 -0.86 13.25 3.24
C ARG A 469 -2.27 12.79 2.93
N VAL A 470 -2.38 11.58 2.41
CA VAL A 470 -3.63 10.92 2.05
C VAL A 470 -4.06 10.00 3.18
N LEU A 471 -5.31 10.12 3.58
CA LEU A 471 -5.92 9.19 4.54
C LEU A 471 -6.57 8.02 3.80
N HIS A 472 -6.41 6.83 4.36
CA HIS A 472 -7.13 5.64 3.91
C HIS A 472 -8.32 5.39 4.80
N TYR A 473 -9.48 5.16 4.20
CA TYR A 473 -10.74 5.04 4.91
C TYR A 473 -11.32 3.64 4.76
N VAL A 474 -11.89 3.13 5.85
CA VAL A 474 -12.67 1.89 5.85
C VAL A 474 -14.06 2.19 6.36
N GLY A 475 -15.06 1.97 5.52
CA GLY A 475 -16.46 2.01 5.90
C GLY A 475 -16.92 0.63 6.36
N THR A 476 -17.71 0.57 7.44
CA THR A 476 -18.27 -0.67 7.96
C THR A 476 -19.78 -0.58 8.13
N SER A 477 -20.44 -1.73 7.97
CA SER A 477 -21.83 -1.93 8.41
C SER A 477 -21.90 -1.94 9.95
N ASN A 478 -23.12 -1.91 10.51
CA ASN A 478 -23.32 -2.05 11.96
C ASN A 478 -23.01 -3.45 12.52
N ARG A 479 -22.80 -4.45 11.65
CA ARG A 479 -22.49 -5.84 12.02
C ARG A 479 -21.01 -6.05 12.34
N VAL A 480 -20.14 -5.21 11.81
CA VAL A 480 -18.69 -5.40 11.86
C VAL A 480 -18.00 -4.11 12.29
N LYS A 481 -17.01 -4.24 13.15
CA LYS A 481 -16.05 -3.17 13.45
C LYS A 481 -14.70 -3.48 12.81
N ALA A 482 -14.02 -2.44 12.37
CA ALA A 482 -12.66 -2.51 11.83
C ALA A 482 -11.73 -1.58 12.61
N THR A 483 -10.54 -2.05 12.93
CA THR A 483 -9.46 -1.21 13.47
C THR A 483 -8.42 -1.01 12.39
N VAL A 484 -8.07 0.23 12.10
CA VAL A 484 -7.03 0.56 11.10
C VAL A 484 -5.69 -0.04 11.49
N GLN A 485 -4.85 -0.29 10.50
CA GLN A 485 -3.52 -0.83 10.67
C GLN A 485 -2.49 0.27 10.43
N ALA A 486 -1.64 0.54 11.42
CA ALA A 486 -0.54 1.49 11.25
C ALA A 486 0.34 1.12 10.04
N GLN A 487 0.68 2.11 9.22
CA GLN A 487 1.50 1.94 8.02
C GLN A 487 0.96 0.87 7.05
N ASN A 488 -0.37 0.80 6.90
CA ASN A 488 -1.00 -0.04 5.88
C ASN A 488 -2.30 0.61 5.39
N ALA A 489 -2.60 0.47 4.10
CA ALA A 489 -3.77 1.11 3.48
C ALA A 489 -5.11 0.54 3.95
N VAL A 490 -5.13 -0.72 4.39
CA VAL A 490 -6.33 -1.40 4.87
C VAL A 490 -6.06 -2.11 6.20
N PRO A 491 -7.09 -2.36 7.03
CA PRO A 491 -6.93 -3.19 8.21
C PRO A 491 -6.36 -4.57 7.85
N TYR A 492 -5.53 -5.13 8.73
CA TYR A 492 -5.20 -6.54 8.65
C TYR A 492 -6.44 -7.39 8.93
N LEU A 493 -6.45 -8.64 8.44
CA LEU A 493 -7.60 -9.52 8.59
C LEU A 493 -8.05 -9.67 10.05
N TYR A 494 -7.11 -9.75 10.96
CA TYR A 494 -7.36 -9.90 12.41
C TYR A 494 -7.94 -8.66 13.09
N ASN A 495 -7.96 -7.52 12.39
CA ASN A 495 -8.46 -6.25 12.89
C ASN A 495 -9.97 -6.07 12.65
N TYR A 496 -10.60 -6.99 11.94
CA TYR A 496 -12.06 -7.06 11.82
C TYR A 496 -12.64 -7.92 12.94
N ALA A 497 -13.80 -7.52 13.47
CA ALA A 497 -14.52 -8.28 14.47
C ALA A 497 -16.04 -8.03 14.37
N PRO A 498 -16.89 -9.00 14.71
CA PRO A 498 -18.33 -8.78 14.84
C PRO A 498 -18.61 -7.77 15.95
N THR A 499 -19.69 -6.99 15.82
CA THR A 499 -20.13 -6.02 16.86
C THR A 499 -20.93 -6.66 17.97
N GLY A 500 -21.39 -7.91 17.82
CA GLY A 500 -22.26 -8.60 18.76
C GLY A 500 -23.74 -8.15 18.69
N LYS A 501 -24.10 -7.36 17.67
CA LYS A 501 -25.48 -6.89 17.42
C LYS A 501 -26.19 -7.73 16.37
#